data_cd911c29177785ab97a6fba32edae0a9
#
_entry.id   cd911c29177785ab97a6fba32edae0a9
#
_cell.length_a   1.000
_cell.length_b   1.000
_cell.length_c   1.000
_cell.angle_alpha   90.00
_cell.angle_beta   90.00
_cell.angle_gamma   90.00
#
_symmetry.space_group_name_H-M   'P 1'
#
loop_
_entity.id
_entity.type
_entity.pdbx_description
1 polymer ?
#
loop_
_entity_poly.entity_id
_entity_poly.type
_entity_poly.pdbx_seq_one_letter_code
_entity_poly.pdbx_strand_id
1 'polypeptide(L)'
;AMRSFACFLIMDDPLHICQWIEVRQIPAKRGATEIVKHLSVDGMAAILRQIDTSTPTGRRNLAMLSLLYNSGTRVQELIDLTPICIRFEKPYSVVVKGKGNKKRLVPLDEPIMELLKNYLDETGLCRPGKERHPLFFNAQGGQLSTPGVTYIIKKYADMARFDNPQLIPEKVSPHVFRHSRAMHLLQSGVQPIYIRDFLGHVSVQTTEIYARVSRKQKDEAIANAYRDVGIK
;
A
#
# COMPACT_ATOMS: atom_id res chain seq x y z
N ALA A 1 18.39 -14.08 -3.84
CA ALA A 1 19.60 -14.40 -3.06
C ALA A 1 20.71 -14.96 -3.96
N MET A 2 20.56 -16.13 -4.61
CA MET A 2 21.65 -16.76 -5.41
C MET A 2 22.22 -15.86 -6.52
N ARG A 3 21.40 -15.19 -7.33
CA ARG A 3 21.87 -14.28 -8.39
C ARG A 3 22.69 -13.10 -7.86
N SER A 4 22.25 -12.49 -6.74
CA SER A 4 22.99 -11.38 -6.13
C SER A 4 24.32 -11.86 -5.56
N PHE A 5 24.36 -13.06 -5.01
CA PHE A 5 25.58 -13.69 -4.54
C PHE A 5 26.53 -14.06 -5.69
N ALA A 6 26.02 -14.61 -6.78
CA ALA A 6 26.81 -14.86 -7.98
C ALA A 6 27.38 -13.56 -8.57
N CYS A 7 26.62 -12.45 -8.57
CA CYS A 7 27.14 -11.15 -8.99
C CYS A 7 28.29 -10.64 -8.11
N PHE A 8 28.25 -10.90 -6.81
CA PHE A 8 29.35 -10.58 -5.89
C PHE A 8 30.58 -11.42 -6.21
N LEU A 9 30.41 -12.76 -6.36
CA LEU A 9 31.50 -13.68 -6.61
C LEU A 9 32.16 -13.48 -7.99
N ILE A 10 31.47 -12.97 -9.00
CA ILE A 10 32.07 -12.58 -10.30
C ILE A 10 33.19 -11.54 -10.11
N MET A 11 33.11 -10.69 -9.09
CA MET A 11 34.12 -9.68 -8.78
C MET A 11 35.17 -10.17 -7.78
N ASP A 12 34.79 -11.08 -6.87
CA ASP A 12 35.61 -11.51 -5.74
C ASP A 12 36.41 -12.77 -6.03
N ASP A 13 35.95 -13.61 -6.97
CA ASP A 13 36.58 -14.89 -7.35
C ASP A 13 36.79 -14.98 -8.87
N PRO A 14 37.84 -14.34 -9.41
CA PRO A 14 38.13 -14.35 -10.85
C PRO A 14 38.45 -15.72 -11.42
N LEU A 15 38.92 -16.66 -10.61
CA LEU A 15 39.29 -18.00 -11.08
C LEU A 15 38.09 -18.82 -11.53
N HIS A 16 36.91 -18.58 -10.95
CA HIS A 16 35.69 -19.33 -11.24
C HIS A 16 34.61 -18.45 -11.93
N ILE A 17 35.03 -17.35 -12.57
CA ILE A 17 34.11 -16.35 -13.17
C ILE A 17 33.11 -16.99 -14.14
N CYS A 18 33.53 -17.95 -14.96
CA CYS A 18 32.65 -18.63 -15.91
C CYS A 18 31.51 -19.38 -15.21
N GLN A 19 31.80 -20.06 -14.11
CA GLN A 19 30.83 -20.80 -13.30
C GLN A 19 29.83 -19.84 -12.65
N TRP A 20 30.30 -18.69 -12.13
CA TRP A 20 29.42 -17.67 -11.52
C TRP A 20 28.53 -16.99 -12.55
N ILE A 21 29.01 -16.82 -13.80
CA ILE A 21 28.19 -16.32 -14.92
C ILE A 21 27.06 -17.31 -15.23
N GLU A 22 27.36 -18.62 -15.30
CA GLU A 22 26.35 -19.66 -15.53
C GLU A 22 25.29 -19.67 -14.41
N VAL A 23 25.70 -19.63 -13.15
CA VAL A 23 24.77 -19.53 -12.00
C VAL A 23 23.90 -18.28 -12.08
N ARG A 24 24.45 -17.14 -12.54
CA ARG A 24 23.69 -15.91 -12.75
C ARG A 24 22.64 -16.06 -13.87
N GLN A 25 22.92 -16.86 -14.90
CA GLN A 25 22.03 -17.10 -16.02
C GLN A 25 20.89 -18.06 -15.71
N ILE A 26 20.97 -18.86 -14.63
CA ILE A 26 19.88 -19.77 -14.23
C ILE A 26 18.57 -18.95 -14.14
N PRO A 27 17.53 -19.29 -14.93
CA PRO A 27 16.28 -18.57 -14.89
C PRO A 27 15.65 -18.65 -13.49
N ALA A 28 15.20 -17.52 -12.97
CA ALA A 28 14.45 -17.55 -11.72
C ALA A 28 13.20 -18.42 -11.90
N LYS A 29 12.97 -19.37 -10.98
CA LYS A 29 11.75 -20.18 -10.99
C LYS A 29 10.54 -19.24 -11.04
N ARG A 30 9.80 -19.29 -12.13
CA ARG A 30 8.51 -18.61 -12.23
C ARG A 30 7.54 -19.41 -11.35
N GLY A 31 7.34 -18.96 -10.12
CA GLY A 31 6.21 -19.44 -9.32
C GLY A 31 4.91 -19.18 -10.05
N ALA A 32 3.91 -20.03 -9.87
CA ALA A 32 2.56 -19.72 -10.28
C ALA A 32 2.22 -18.31 -9.76
N THR A 33 1.70 -17.46 -10.62
CA THR A 33 1.29 -16.11 -10.21
C THR A 33 0.06 -16.31 -9.34
N GLU A 34 0.24 -16.43 -8.02
CA GLU A 34 -0.88 -16.42 -7.10
C GLU A 34 -1.68 -15.13 -7.34
N ILE A 35 -2.98 -15.30 -7.54
CA ILE A 35 -3.89 -14.15 -7.58
C ILE A 35 -3.76 -13.45 -6.23
N VAL A 36 -3.12 -12.31 -6.21
CA VAL A 36 -2.92 -11.55 -4.97
C VAL A 36 -4.29 -11.17 -4.45
N LYS A 37 -4.69 -11.81 -3.35
CA LYS A 37 -5.97 -11.55 -2.70
C LYS A 37 -6.01 -10.08 -2.28
N HIS A 38 -7.03 -9.36 -2.73
CA HIS A 38 -7.30 -7.99 -2.34
C HIS A 38 -8.63 -7.91 -1.60
N LEU A 39 -8.78 -6.92 -0.75
CA LEU A 39 -10.05 -6.60 -0.11
C LEU A 39 -10.95 -5.89 -1.12
N SER A 40 -12.23 -6.16 -1.08
CA SER A 40 -13.23 -5.29 -1.73
C SER A 40 -13.33 -3.95 -0.99
N VAL A 41 -14.01 -2.98 -1.61
CA VAL A 41 -14.32 -1.69 -0.94
C VAL A 41 -15.10 -1.94 0.36
N ASP A 42 -16.09 -2.83 0.31
CA ASP A 42 -16.89 -3.20 1.48
C ASP A 42 -16.06 -3.92 2.55
N GLY A 43 -15.14 -4.79 2.15
CA GLY A 43 -14.22 -5.45 3.07
C GLY A 43 -13.27 -4.46 3.76
N MET A 44 -12.78 -3.45 3.04
CA MET A 44 -11.99 -2.38 3.61
C MET A 44 -12.81 -1.54 4.60
N ALA A 45 -14.02 -1.17 4.22
CA ALA A 45 -14.95 -0.43 5.09
C ALA A 45 -15.30 -1.24 6.35
N ALA A 46 -15.52 -2.56 6.22
CA ALA A 46 -15.81 -3.44 7.34
C ALA A 46 -14.66 -3.46 8.36
N ILE A 47 -13.39 -3.49 7.91
CA ILE A 47 -12.22 -3.42 8.80
C ILE A 47 -12.16 -2.07 9.52
N LEU A 48 -12.35 -0.95 8.82
CA LEU A 48 -12.28 0.37 9.42
C LEU A 48 -13.42 0.62 10.43
N ARG A 49 -14.60 0.06 10.21
CA ARG A 49 -15.75 0.14 11.16
C ARG A 49 -15.50 -0.57 12.50
N GLN A 50 -14.57 -1.53 12.56
CA GLN A 50 -14.22 -2.20 13.80
C GLN A 50 -13.44 -1.31 14.78
N ILE A 51 -13.02 -0.13 14.34
CA ILE A 51 -12.18 0.74 15.15
C ILE A 51 -13.06 1.60 16.06
N ASP A 52 -12.94 1.35 17.37
CA ASP A 52 -13.62 2.17 18.38
C ASP A 52 -12.99 3.56 18.48
N THR A 53 -13.67 4.56 17.96
CA THR A 53 -13.22 5.96 17.93
C THR A 53 -13.46 6.70 19.25
N SER A 54 -14.09 6.11 20.24
CA SER A 54 -14.24 6.70 21.58
C SER A 54 -12.89 6.86 22.28
N THR A 55 -11.91 6.01 21.93
CA THR A 55 -10.58 6.00 22.53
C THR A 55 -9.55 6.75 21.68
N PRO A 56 -8.55 7.44 22.29
CA PRO A 56 -7.45 8.09 21.57
C PRO A 56 -6.67 7.11 20.69
N THR A 57 -6.45 5.88 21.16
CA THR A 57 -5.79 4.81 20.39
C THR A 57 -6.61 4.42 19.18
N GLY A 58 -7.93 4.33 19.30
CA GLY A 58 -8.80 4.05 18.17
C GLY A 58 -8.79 5.17 17.14
N ARG A 59 -8.89 6.43 17.54
CA ARG A 59 -8.80 7.58 16.63
C ARG A 59 -7.47 7.63 15.89
N ARG A 60 -6.35 7.38 16.60
CA ARG A 60 -5.03 7.18 15.96
C ARG A 60 -5.06 6.06 14.93
N ASN A 61 -5.59 4.89 15.29
CA ASN A 61 -5.61 3.73 14.42
C ASN A 61 -6.49 3.97 13.19
N LEU A 62 -7.62 4.63 13.34
CA LEU A 62 -8.48 5.01 12.21
C LEU A 62 -7.74 5.95 11.26
N ALA A 63 -7.15 7.04 11.75
CA ALA A 63 -6.36 7.97 10.93
C ALA A 63 -5.20 7.26 10.22
N MET A 64 -4.49 6.39 10.92
CA MET A 64 -3.37 5.63 10.39
C MET A 64 -3.78 4.65 9.28
N LEU A 65 -4.79 3.82 9.52
CA LEU A 65 -5.22 2.81 8.54
C LEU A 65 -5.93 3.44 7.35
N SER A 66 -6.68 4.51 7.55
CA SER A 66 -7.30 5.29 6.49
C SER A 66 -6.24 5.95 5.60
N LEU A 67 -5.20 6.55 6.18
CA LEU A 67 -4.09 7.11 5.42
C LEU A 67 -3.30 6.03 4.68
N LEU A 68 -3.00 4.89 5.32
CA LEU A 68 -2.30 3.76 4.70
C LEU A 68 -3.03 3.28 3.45
N TYR A 69 -4.34 3.09 3.55
CA TYR A 69 -5.17 2.66 2.42
C TYR A 69 -5.25 3.75 1.34
N ASN A 70 -5.63 4.98 1.68
CA ASN A 70 -5.86 6.03 0.70
C ASN A 70 -4.58 6.44 -0.03
N SER A 71 -3.46 6.53 0.67
CA SER A 71 -2.17 6.87 0.06
C SER A 71 -1.49 5.69 -0.63
N GLY A 72 -1.89 4.46 -0.35
CA GLY A 72 -1.24 3.25 -0.87
C GLY A 72 0.24 3.18 -0.52
N THR A 73 0.69 3.83 0.55
CA THR A 73 2.10 3.82 1.00
C THR A 73 2.54 2.44 1.46
N ARG A 74 3.86 2.19 1.45
CA ARG A 74 4.42 1.04 2.16
C ARG A 74 4.35 1.30 3.66
N VAL A 75 4.29 0.23 4.46
CA VAL A 75 4.20 0.36 5.93
C VAL A 75 5.35 1.19 6.50
N GLN A 76 6.58 1.01 6.02
CA GLN A 76 7.71 1.80 6.48
C GLN A 76 7.59 3.27 6.06
N GLU A 77 7.11 3.54 4.84
CA GLU A 77 6.85 4.90 4.37
C GLU A 77 5.82 5.62 5.25
N LEU A 78 4.77 4.89 5.71
CA LEU A 78 3.77 5.41 6.64
C LEU A 78 4.35 5.71 8.02
N ILE A 79 5.16 4.79 8.55
CA ILE A 79 5.82 4.92 9.87
C ILE A 79 6.76 6.12 9.90
N ASP A 80 7.45 6.39 8.80
CA ASP A 80 8.43 7.47 8.66
C ASP A 80 7.77 8.85 8.40
N LEU A 81 6.43 8.91 8.28
CA LEU A 81 5.72 10.19 8.13
C LEU A 81 5.83 11.05 9.38
N THR A 82 5.90 12.34 9.15
CA THR A 82 5.88 13.39 10.17
C THR A 82 4.86 14.46 9.78
N PRO A 83 4.40 15.33 10.67
CA PRO A 83 3.45 16.39 10.36
C PRO A 83 3.86 17.26 9.17
N ILE A 84 5.15 17.59 9.02
CA ILE A 84 5.66 18.39 7.89
C ILE A 84 5.47 17.71 6.51
N CYS A 85 5.21 16.40 6.48
CA CYS A 85 4.95 15.69 5.25
C CYS A 85 3.54 15.95 4.69
N ILE A 86 2.63 16.52 5.49
CA ILE A 86 1.24 16.76 5.10
C ILE A 86 1.08 18.19 4.60
N ARG A 87 0.48 18.34 3.43
CA ARG A 87 0.12 19.64 2.84
C ARG A 87 -1.35 19.89 3.06
N PHE A 88 -1.66 20.90 3.87
CA PHE A 88 -3.03 21.28 4.28
C PHE A 88 -3.70 22.26 3.31
N GLU A 89 -2.97 22.74 2.31
CA GLU A 89 -3.51 23.61 1.25
C GLU A 89 -3.99 22.75 0.07
N LYS A 90 -5.07 23.17 -0.57
CA LYS A 90 -5.57 22.46 -1.77
C LYS A 90 -4.62 22.69 -2.96
N PRO A 91 -4.30 21.65 -3.72
CA PRO A 91 -4.72 20.25 -3.58
C PRO A 91 -4.01 19.54 -2.42
N TYR A 92 -4.82 18.97 -1.52
CA TYR A 92 -4.32 18.21 -0.36
C TYR A 92 -3.43 17.07 -0.77
N SER A 93 -2.35 16.88 -0.04
CA SER A 93 -1.40 15.82 -0.39
C SER A 93 -0.46 15.44 0.76
N VAL A 94 0.13 14.28 0.66
CA VAL A 94 1.21 13.84 1.54
C VAL A 94 2.48 13.60 0.74
N VAL A 95 3.62 14.10 1.24
CA VAL A 95 4.95 13.86 0.67
C VAL A 95 5.49 12.57 1.24
N VAL A 96 5.65 11.57 0.42
CA VAL A 96 6.14 10.25 0.80
C VAL A 96 7.57 10.06 0.30
N LYS A 97 8.45 9.62 1.19
CA LYS A 97 9.84 9.32 0.88
C LYS A 97 10.00 7.81 0.64
N GLY A 98 10.30 7.43 -0.58
CA GLY A 98 10.48 6.04 -1.00
C GLY A 98 11.96 5.59 -1.04
N LYS A 99 12.18 4.38 -1.59
CA LYS A 99 13.51 3.79 -1.75
C LYS A 99 14.43 4.73 -2.57
N GLY A 100 15.67 4.87 -2.10
CA GLY A 100 16.66 5.75 -2.75
C GLY A 100 16.41 7.24 -2.51
N ASN A 101 15.74 7.61 -1.42
CA ASN A 101 15.43 9.00 -1.04
C ASN A 101 14.53 9.76 -2.04
N LYS A 102 13.90 9.05 -2.97
CA LYS A 102 12.99 9.65 -3.95
C LYS A 102 11.69 10.04 -3.25
N LYS A 103 11.33 11.32 -3.38
CA LYS A 103 10.06 11.85 -2.85
C LYS A 103 8.99 11.76 -3.94
N ARG A 104 7.76 11.41 -3.53
CA ARG A 104 6.56 11.52 -4.36
C ARG A 104 5.46 12.22 -3.60
N LEU A 105 4.62 12.92 -4.35
CA LEU A 105 3.44 13.57 -3.82
C LEU A 105 2.25 12.64 -4.05
N VAL A 106 1.53 12.33 -2.98
CA VAL A 106 0.33 11.50 -3.05
C VAL A 106 -0.88 12.38 -2.70
N PRO A 107 -1.83 12.57 -3.63
CA PRO A 107 -3.02 13.35 -3.37
C PRO A 107 -3.89 12.67 -2.31
N LEU A 108 -4.53 13.47 -1.48
CA LEU A 108 -5.49 13.05 -0.47
C LEU A 108 -6.83 13.73 -0.73
N ASP A 109 -7.91 13.02 -0.44
CA ASP A 109 -9.25 13.56 -0.48
C ASP A 109 -9.59 14.36 0.80
N GLU A 110 -10.65 15.13 0.75
CA GLU A 110 -11.07 16.01 1.84
C GLU A 110 -11.43 15.25 3.12
N PRO A 111 -12.16 14.10 3.08
CA PRO A 111 -12.47 13.34 4.28
C PRO A 111 -11.23 12.82 5.02
N ILE A 112 -10.20 12.37 4.28
CA ILE A 112 -8.94 11.91 4.89
C ILE A 112 -8.17 13.08 5.49
N MET A 113 -8.19 14.23 4.83
CA MET A 113 -7.53 15.41 5.35
C MET A 113 -8.19 15.91 6.63
N GLU A 114 -9.52 15.92 6.70
CA GLU A 114 -10.27 16.28 7.89
C GLU A 114 -9.97 15.31 9.06
N LEU A 115 -9.97 14.00 8.79
CA LEU A 115 -9.58 12.99 9.78
C LEU A 115 -8.17 13.22 10.32
N LEU A 116 -7.22 13.55 9.46
CA LEU A 116 -5.84 13.85 9.85
C LEU A 116 -5.73 15.14 10.66
N LYS A 117 -6.45 16.19 10.29
CA LYS A 117 -6.50 17.46 11.06
C LYS A 117 -6.98 17.19 12.48
N ASN A 118 -8.12 16.52 12.63
CA ASN A 118 -8.68 16.20 13.94
C ASN A 118 -7.70 15.39 14.80
N TYR A 119 -7.01 14.43 14.20
CA TYR A 119 -6.00 13.63 14.89
C TYR A 119 -4.78 14.49 15.31
N LEU A 120 -4.29 15.36 14.44
CA LEU A 120 -3.13 16.24 14.72
C LEU A 120 -3.45 17.26 15.81
N ASP A 121 -4.66 17.82 15.80
CA ASP A 121 -5.14 18.78 16.80
C ASP A 121 -5.27 18.11 18.18
N GLU A 122 -5.90 16.92 18.23
CA GLU A 122 -6.05 16.13 19.46
C GLU A 122 -4.68 15.75 20.07
N THR A 123 -3.72 15.37 19.24
CA THR A 123 -2.38 14.94 19.70
C THR A 123 -1.43 16.12 19.94
N GLY A 124 -1.83 17.33 19.60
CA GLY A 124 -1.00 18.52 19.69
C GLY A 124 0.19 18.53 18.72
N LEU A 125 0.15 17.71 17.66
CA LEU A 125 1.21 17.66 16.66
C LEU A 125 1.23 18.89 15.73
N CYS A 126 0.19 19.71 15.75
CA CYS A 126 0.16 21.02 15.08
C CYS A 126 0.99 22.11 15.79
N ARG A 127 1.49 21.84 17.02
CA ARG A 127 2.24 22.81 17.80
C ARG A 127 3.65 23.01 17.25
N PRO A 128 4.21 24.23 17.33
CA PRO A 128 5.60 24.48 16.96
C PRO A 128 6.57 23.53 17.67
N GLY A 129 7.57 23.04 16.94
CA GLY A 129 8.57 22.09 17.44
C GLY A 129 8.16 20.61 17.32
N LYS A 130 6.94 20.31 16.83
CA LYS A 130 6.46 18.95 16.59
C LYS A 130 6.51 18.52 15.12
N GLU A 131 7.02 19.33 14.22
CA GLU A 131 7.00 19.13 12.77
C GLU A 131 7.71 17.84 12.35
N ARG A 132 8.71 17.39 13.13
CA ARG A 132 9.51 16.18 12.90
C ARG A 132 9.18 15.03 13.84
N HIS A 133 8.17 15.19 14.69
CA HIS A 133 7.69 14.08 15.52
C HIS A 133 7.09 12.99 14.62
N PRO A 134 7.18 11.69 14.98
CA PRO A 134 6.44 10.67 14.23
C PRO A 134 4.96 11.02 14.15
N LEU A 135 4.38 10.93 12.94
CA LEU A 135 2.95 11.23 12.73
C LEU A 135 2.08 10.28 13.55
N PHE A 136 2.43 8.99 13.54
CA PHE A 136 1.76 7.96 14.35
C PHE A 136 2.75 7.37 15.33
N PHE A 137 2.45 7.45 16.62
CA PHE A 137 3.34 7.04 17.69
C PHE A 137 2.67 6.07 18.66
N ASN A 138 3.47 5.31 19.40
CA ASN A 138 3.02 4.39 20.43
C ASN A 138 2.68 5.12 21.75
N ALA A 139 2.22 4.38 22.77
CA ALA A 139 1.84 4.96 24.05
C ALA A 139 3.01 5.66 24.80
N GLN A 140 4.26 5.29 24.48
CA GLN A 140 5.47 5.92 25.03
C GLN A 140 5.93 7.14 24.21
N GLY A 141 5.17 7.56 23.19
CA GLY A 141 5.53 8.68 22.29
C GLY A 141 6.55 8.33 21.21
N GLY A 142 7.03 7.09 21.17
CA GLY A 142 7.99 6.63 20.16
C GLY A 142 7.34 6.20 18.85
N GLN A 143 8.17 6.09 17.81
CA GLN A 143 7.73 5.63 16.48
C GLN A 143 7.13 4.22 16.54
N LEU A 144 6.09 3.97 15.75
CA LEU A 144 5.55 2.63 15.57
C LEU A 144 6.54 1.75 14.79
N SER A 145 6.45 0.44 15.02
CA SER A 145 7.22 -0.54 14.25
C SER A 145 6.35 -1.21 13.18
N THR A 146 6.99 -1.75 12.14
CA THR A 146 6.30 -2.55 11.11
C THR A 146 5.50 -3.72 11.71
N PRO A 147 6.05 -4.51 12.65
CA PRO A 147 5.25 -5.53 13.35
C PRO A 147 4.06 -4.95 14.12
N GLY A 148 4.23 -3.79 14.75
CA GLY A 148 3.15 -3.10 15.49
C GLY A 148 1.99 -2.71 14.57
N VAL A 149 2.27 -2.08 13.44
CA VAL A 149 1.24 -1.74 12.44
C VAL A 149 0.57 -3.00 11.88
N THR A 150 1.36 -4.03 11.58
CA THR A 150 0.84 -5.31 11.09
C THR A 150 -0.09 -5.97 12.11
N TYR A 151 0.26 -5.93 13.38
CA TYR A 151 -0.59 -6.42 14.46
C TYR A 151 -1.93 -5.66 14.54
N ILE A 152 -1.89 -4.32 14.44
CA ILE A 152 -3.10 -3.49 14.45
C ILE A 152 -4.02 -3.85 13.28
N ILE A 153 -3.47 -3.99 12.07
CA ILE A 153 -4.23 -4.41 10.88
C ILE A 153 -4.88 -5.78 11.12
N LYS A 154 -4.07 -6.76 11.59
CA LYS A 154 -4.56 -8.11 11.83
C LYS A 154 -5.70 -8.12 12.86
N LYS A 155 -5.55 -7.38 13.97
CA LYS A 155 -6.57 -7.27 15.01
C LYS A 155 -7.93 -6.87 14.41
N TYR A 156 -7.99 -5.77 13.67
CA TYR A 156 -9.26 -5.29 13.11
C TYR A 156 -9.76 -6.13 11.93
N ALA A 157 -8.86 -6.74 11.17
CA ALA A 157 -9.25 -7.69 10.13
C ALA A 157 -9.86 -8.97 10.73
N ASP A 158 -9.33 -9.48 11.84
CA ASP A 158 -9.87 -10.65 12.52
C ASP A 158 -11.26 -10.35 13.14
N MET A 159 -11.45 -9.15 13.71
CA MET A 159 -12.76 -8.70 14.21
C MET A 159 -13.77 -8.59 13.04
N ALA A 160 -13.41 -7.94 11.96
CA ALA A 160 -14.27 -7.80 10.78
C ALA A 160 -14.59 -9.15 10.12
N ARG A 161 -13.65 -10.10 10.16
CA ARG A 161 -13.87 -11.46 9.65
C ARG A 161 -14.84 -12.25 10.51
N PHE A 162 -14.81 -12.05 11.83
CA PHE A 162 -15.76 -12.67 12.73
C PHE A 162 -17.20 -12.26 12.36
N ASP A 163 -17.42 -10.97 12.07
CA ASP A 163 -18.74 -10.47 11.69
C ASP A 163 -19.11 -10.83 10.24
N ASN A 164 -18.12 -10.83 9.33
CA ASN A 164 -18.33 -11.02 7.89
C ASN A 164 -17.25 -11.91 7.26
N PRO A 165 -17.29 -13.24 7.48
CA PRO A 165 -16.23 -14.17 7.03
C PRO A 165 -15.99 -14.15 5.51
N GLN A 166 -17.03 -13.86 4.73
CA GLN A 166 -16.96 -13.85 3.26
C GLN A 166 -16.23 -12.62 2.67
N LEU A 167 -16.22 -11.51 3.40
CA LEU A 167 -15.64 -10.26 2.93
C LEU A 167 -14.13 -10.15 3.19
N ILE A 168 -13.63 -10.83 4.23
CA ILE A 168 -12.29 -10.63 4.74
C ILE A 168 -11.44 -11.88 4.48
N PRO A 169 -10.38 -11.81 3.65
CA PRO A 169 -9.49 -12.93 3.41
C PRO A 169 -8.76 -13.34 4.67
N GLU A 170 -8.33 -14.61 4.73
CA GLU A 170 -7.65 -15.20 5.89
C GLU A 170 -6.42 -14.39 6.33
N LYS A 171 -5.65 -13.88 5.38
CA LYS A 171 -4.43 -13.11 5.65
C LYS A 171 -4.60 -11.68 5.16
N VAL A 172 -4.64 -10.73 6.07
CA VAL A 172 -4.63 -9.29 5.79
C VAL A 172 -3.35 -8.69 6.33
N SER A 173 -2.64 -7.94 5.48
CA SER A 173 -1.35 -7.31 5.78
C SER A 173 -1.29 -5.90 5.20
N PRO A 174 -0.29 -5.07 5.56
CA PRO A 174 -0.08 -3.78 4.91
C PRO A 174 0.03 -3.86 3.37
N HIS A 175 0.59 -4.93 2.84
CA HIS A 175 0.67 -5.17 1.40
C HIS A 175 -0.71 -5.40 0.77
N VAL A 176 -1.61 -6.07 1.49
CA VAL A 176 -3.00 -6.27 1.04
C VAL A 176 -3.72 -4.93 0.96
N PHE A 177 -3.57 -4.04 1.95
CA PHE A 177 -4.13 -2.69 1.92
C PHE A 177 -3.68 -1.91 0.68
N ARG A 178 -2.38 -1.87 0.44
CA ARG A 178 -1.79 -1.19 -0.71
C ARG A 178 -2.24 -1.81 -2.04
N HIS A 179 -2.29 -3.14 -2.13
CA HIS A 179 -2.75 -3.85 -3.32
C HIS A 179 -4.24 -3.59 -3.57
N SER A 180 -5.06 -3.60 -2.53
CA SER A 180 -6.49 -3.27 -2.62
C SER A 180 -6.68 -1.84 -3.16
N ARG A 181 -5.91 -0.86 -2.68
CA ARG A 181 -5.97 0.51 -3.22
C ARG A 181 -5.66 0.55 -4.71
N ALA A 182 -4.61 -0.15 -5.13
CA ALA A 182 -4.25 -0.23 -6.55
C ALA A 182 -5.36 -0.85 -7.40
N MET A 183 -5.98 -1.93 -6.91
CA MET A 183 -7.09 -2.60 -7.60
C MET A 183 -8.33 -1.71 -7.67
N HIS A 184 -8.66 -0.98 -6.59
CA HIS A 184 -9.81 -0.07 -6.58
C HIS A 184 -9.60 1.12 -7.54
N LEU A 185 -8.38 1.68 -7.60
CA LEU A 185 -8.05 2.71 -8.59
C LEU A 185 -8.17 2.17 -10.03
N LEU A 186 -7.73 0.95 -10.27
CA LEU A 186 -7.87 0.31 -11.58
C LEU A 186 -9.34 0.08 -11.96
N GLN A 187 -10.15 -0.40 -11.03
CA GLN A 187 -11.60 -0.60 -11.19
C GLN A 187 -12.35 0.71 -11.43
N SER A 188 -11.86 1.81 -10.85
CA SER A 188 -12.37 3.17 -11.10
C SER A 188 -11.89 3.77 -12.43
N GLY A 189 -11.18 3.01 -13.28
CA GLY A 189 -10.74 3.45 -14.60
C GLY A 189 -9.42 4.20 -14.63
N VAL A 190 -8.69 4.30 -13.52
CA VAL A 190 -7.36 4.94 -13.49
C VAL A 190 -6.36 4.08 -14.28
N GLN A 191 -5.65 4.69 -15.22
CA GLN A 191 -4.69 3.96 -16.05
C GLN A 191 -3.53 3.40 -15.21
N PRO A 192 -3.02 2.18 -15.54
CA PRO A 192 -1.95 1.53 -14.80
C PRO A 192 -0.67 2.36 -14.63
N ILE A 193 -0.36 3.24 -15.59
CA ILE A 193 0.80 4.11 -15.52
C ILE A 193 0.69 5.11 -14.35
N TYR A 194 -0.49 5.70 -14.14
CA TYR A 194 -0.72 6.63 -13.02
C TYR A 194 -0.75 5.88 -11.69
N ILE A 195 -1.29 4.66 -11.64
CA ILE A 195 -1.25 3.81 -10.44
C ILE A 195 0.19 3.47 -10.06
N ARG A 196 1.05 3.16 -11.04
CA ARG A 196 2.48 2.94 -10.83
C ARG A 196 3.15 4.15 -10.18
N ASP A 197 2.91 5.33 -10.72
CA ASP A 197 3.52 6.57 -10.24
C ASP A 197 2.98 6.95 -8.85
N PHE A 198 1.67 6.81 -8.64
CA PHE A 198 1.01 6.98 -7.34
C PHE A 198 1.63 6.09 -6.26
N LEU A 199 1.83 4.81 -6.56
CA LEU A 199 2.42 3.86 -5.63
C LEU A 199 3.94 4.00 -5.51
N GLY A 200 4.63 4.64 -6.44
CA GLY A 200 6.09 4.73 -6.47
C GLY A 200 6.74 3.36 -6.72
N HIS A 201 6.26 2.62 -7.71
CA HIS A 201 6.86 1.35 -8.12
C HIS A 201 8.07 1.61 -9.02
N VAL A 202 9.24 1.07 -8.61
CA VAL A 202 10.47 1.11 -9.40
C VAL A 202 10.50 -0.02 -10.46
N SER A 203 9.69 -1.07 -10.29
CA SER A 203 9.70 -2.25 -11.15
C SER A 203 8.44 -2.34 -12.02
N VAL A 204 8.65 -2.58 -13.31
CA VAL A 204 7.61 -2.83 -14.32
C VAL A 204 6.81 -4.12 -14.01
N GLN A 205 7.42 -5.10 -13.35
CA GLN A 205 6.79 -6.40 -13.06
C GLN A 205 5.52 -6.29 -12.19
N THR A 206 5.47 -5.34 -11.25
CA THR A 206 4.27 -5.12 -10.43
C THR A 206 3.16 -4.45 -11.26
N THR A 207 3.54 -3.69 -12.29
CA THR A 207 2.61 -3.03 -13.21
C THR A 207 2.01 -4.02 -14.21
N GLU A 208 2.72 -5.08 -14.57
CA GLU A 208 2.21 -6.14 -15.46
C GLU A 208 0.99 -6.87 -14.86
N ILE A 209 0.94 -7.04 -13.53
CA ILE A 209 -0.21 -7.64 -12.85
C ILE A 209 -1.45 -6.76 -13.09
N TYR A 210 -1.31 -5.45 -12.93
CA TYR A 210 -2.41 -4.49 -13.15
C TYR A 210 -2.78 -4.38 -14.64
N ALA A 211 -1.80 -4.45 -15.54
CA ALA A 211 -2.06 -4.44 -16.99
C ALA A 211 -2.84 -5.68 -17.44
N ARG A 212 -2.56 -6.86 -16.88
CA ARG A 212 -3.31 -8.10 -17.19
C ARG A 212 -4.75 -8.03 -16.70
N VAL A 213 -4.98 -7.52 -15.48
CA VAL A 213 -6.34 -7.34 -14.94
C VAL A 213 -7.11 -6.31 -15.78
N SER A 214 -6.48 -5.19 -16.14
CA SER A 214 -7.09 -4.18 -17.02
C SER A 214 -7.45 -4.74 -18.39
N ARG A 215 -6.63 -5.62 -18.97
CA ARG A 215 -6.91 -6.26 -20.24
C ARG A 215 -8.12 -7.19 -20.12
N LYS A 216 -8.16 -8.04 -19.08
CA LYS A 216 -9.30 -8.94 -18.85
C LYS A 216 -10.61 -8.17 -18.66
N GLN A 217 -10.61 -7.07 -17.91
CA GLN A 217 -11.78 -6.22 -17.72
C GLN A 217 -12.22 -5.54 -19.03
N LYS A 218 -11.27 -5.11 -19.87
CA LYS A 218 -11.57 -4.57 -21.20
C LYS A 218 -12.18 -5.64 -22.12
N ASP A 219 -11.62 -6.83 -22.12
CA ASP A 219 -12.12 -7.94 -22.93
C ASP A 219 -13.53 -8.34 -22.49
N GLU A 220 -13.80 -8.38 -21.19
CA GLU A 220 -15.12 -8.63 -20.63
C GLU A 220 -16.13 -7.50 -20.97
N ALA A 221 -15.70 -6.23 -20.87
CA ALA A 221 -16.52 -5.07 -21.22
C ALA A 221 -16.86 -5.06 -22.73
N ILE A 222 -15.89 -5.37 -23.59
CA ILE A 222 -16.08 -5.50 -25.03
C ILE A 222 -17.03 -6.66 -25.32
N ALA A 223 -16.84 -7.83 -24.69
CA ALA A 223 -17.72 -8.97 -24.89
C ALA A 223 -19.17 -8.69 -24.45
N ASN A 224 -19.36 -7.94 -23.37
CA ASN A 224 -20.69 -7.52 -22.92
C ASN A 224 -21.31 -6.50 -23.89
N ALA A 225 -20.54 -5.53 -24.36
CA ALA A 225 -21.02 -4.55 -25.36
C ALA A 225 -21.46 -5.26 -26.68
N TYR A 226 -20.75 -6.29 -27.13
CA TYR A 226 -21.18 -7.09 -28.29
C TYR A 226 -22.45 -7.88 -28.05
N ARG A 227 -22.69 -8.34 -26.80
CA ARG A 227 -23.97 -9.02 -26.45
C ARG A 227 -25.15 -8.04 -26.45
N ASP A 228 -24.95 -6.84 -25.92
CA ASP A 228 -26.00 -5.81 -25.83
C ASP A 228 -26.37 -5.23 -27.21
N VAL A 229 -25.45 -5.25 -28.18
CA VAL A 229 -25.70 -4.78 -29.57
C VAL A 229 -26.33 -5.85 -30.46
N GLY A 230 -26.52 -7.10 -29.96
CA GLY A 230 -27.27 -8.13 -30.65
C GLY A 230 -26.66 -8.60 -31.97
N ILE A 231 -25.37 -8.42 -32.20
CA ILE A 231 -24.65 -8.95 -33.36
C ILE A 231 -24.37 -10.44 -33.05
N LYS A 232 -25.18 -11.29 -33.66
CA LYS A 232 -24.98 -12.74 -33.71
C LYS A 232 -23.95 -13.08 -34.75
#